data_5672568553d4aa7db1a6c78efdbcc128
#
_entry.id   5672568553d4aa7db1a6c78efdbcc128
#
_cell.length_a   1.000
_cell.length_b   1.000
_cell.length_c   1.000
_cell.angle_alpha   90.00
_cell.angle_beta   90.00
_cell.angle_gamma   90.00
#
_symmetry.space_group_name_H-M   'P 1'
#
loop_
_entity.id
_entity.type
_entity.pdbx_description
1 polymer ?
#
loop_
_entity_poly.entity_id
_entity_poly.type
_entity_poly.pdbx_seq_one_letter_code
_entity_poly.pdbx_strand_id
1 'polypeptide(L)'
;VLGLNYGLQASQFTATSTTAECQTLSNPMYVHSIPNNNDNQDIVSMGTNSALIAKTIIDNSFQVLAIQFMGLAQAIEYQKCQNKLSPKSLKIYQEIREFFPAFKEDTPLYPKVEKTITYLRGE
;
A
#
# COMPACT_ATOMS: atom_id res chain seq x y z
N VAL A 1 -21.47 6.96 -13.49
CA VAL A 1 -22.06 6.51 -14.76
C VAL A 1 -21.02 5.68 -15.48
N LEU A 2 -21.33 4.43 -15.83
CA LEU A 2 -20.44 3.56 -16.61
C LEU A 2 -20.00 4.28 -17.90
N GLY A 3 -18.68 4.34 -18.13
CA GLY A 3 -18.09 5.03 -19.28
C GLY A 3 -17.75 6.51 -19.07
N LEU A 4 -18.20 7.12 -17.96
CA LEU A 4 -17.85 8.50 -17.57
C LEU A 4 -17.01 8.57 -16.30
N ASN A 5 -17.28 7.67 -15.33
CA ASN A 5 -16.58 7.60 -14.08
C ASN A 5 -16.01 6.19 -13.88
N TYR A 6 -14.74 6.09 -13.56
CA TYR A 6 -14.02 4.84 -13.33
C TYR A 6 -13.90 4.49 -11.84
N GLY A 7 -14.17 5.45 -10.95
CA GLY A 7 -14.13 5.25 -9.52
C GLY A 7 -12.74 4.85 -9.02
N LEU A 8 -12.64 3.67 -8.40
CA LEU A 8 -11.37 3.16 -7.87
C LEU A 8 -10.57 2.30 -8.85
N GLN A 9 -11.01 2.16 -10.10
CA GLN A 9 -10.34 1.27 -11.08
C GLN A 9 -8.89 1.67 -11.34
N ALA A 10 -8.60 2.97 -11.50
CA ALA A 10 -7.23 3.46 -11.67
C ALA A 10 -6.36 3.17 -10.45
N SER A 11 -6.91 3.31 -9.23
CA SER A 11 -6.22 2.97 -8.00
C SER A 11 -5.94 1.47 -7.89
N GLN A 12 -6.83 0.61 -8.42
CA GLN A 12 -6.59 -0.83 -8.50
C GLN A 12 -5.38 -1.14 -9.39
N PHE A 13 -5.23 -0.47 -10.53
CA PHE A 13 -4.06 -0.64 -11.39
C PHE A 13 -2.77 -0.24 -10.68
N THR A 14 -2.79 0.86 -9.92
CA THR A 14 -1.66 1.26 -9.09
C THR A 14 -1.32 0.18 -8.06
N ALA A 15 -2.29 -0.33 -7.31
CA ALA A 15 -2.07 -1.40 -6.34
C ALA A 15 -1.50 -2.67 -6.98
N THR A 16 -1.99 -3.05 -8.17
CA THR A 16 -1.50 -4.21 -8.91
C THR A 16 -0.05 -4.02 -9.35
N SER A 17 0.29 -2.86 -9.91
CA SER A 17 1.66 -2.54 -10.34
C SER A 17 2.63 -2.53 -9.16
N THR A 18 2.25 -1.91 -8.06
CA THR A 18 3.05 -1.87 -6.82
C THR A 18 3.26 -3.28 -6.24
N THR A 19 2.24 -4.14 -6.29
CA THR A 19 2.35 -5.53 -5.86
C THR A 19 3.32 -6.32 -6.76
N ALA A 20 3.27 -6.11 -8.07
CA ALA A 20 4.19 -6.74 -9.02
C ALA A 20 5.65 -6.31 -8.77
N GLU A 21 5.88 -5.04 -8.43
CA GLU A 21 7.19 -4.55 -8.02
C GLU A 21 7.67 -5.26 -6.74
N CYS A 22 6.81 -5.40 -5.72
CA CYS A 22 7.15 -6.17 -4.52
C CYS A 22 7.53 -7.62 -4.84
N GLN A 23 6.85 -8.26 -5.77
CA GLN A 23 7.20 -9.61 -6.22
C GLN A 23 8.59 -9.66 -6.88
N THR A 24 8.92 -8.66 -7.70
CA THR A 24 10.25 -8.54 -8.31
C THR A 24 11.34 -8.34 -7.25
N LEU A 25 11.08 -7.51 -6.25
CA LEU A 25 11.99 -7.23 -5.15
C LEU A 25 12.12 -8.37 -4.14
N SER A 26 11.28 -9.41 -4.23
CA SER A 26 11.30 -10.55 -3.30
C SER A 26 12.45 -11.54 -3.54
N ASN A 27 13.31 -11.29 -4.53
CA ASN A 27 14.50 -12.11 -4.78
C ASN A 27 15.42 -12.11 -3.56
N PRO A 28 15.81 -13.29 -3.03
CA PRO A 28 16.61 -13.37 -1.83
C PRO A 28 18.06 -12.96 -2.10
N MET A 29 18.59 -12.03 -1.30
CA MET A 29 19.97 -11.52 -1.47
C MET A 29 21.04 -12.57 -1.13
N TYR A 30 20.75 -13.59 -0.34
CA TYR A 30 21.73 -14.60 0.04
C TYR A 30 22.24 -15.45 -1.14
N VAL A 31 21.54 -15.44 -2.28
CA VAL A 31 21.99 -16.11 -3.50
C VAL A 31 23.09 -15.33 -4.25
N HIS A 32 23.36 -14.10 -3.84
CA HIS A 32 24.31 -13.18 -4.47
C HIS A 32 25.60 -13.01 -3.64
N SER A 33 26.09 -14.08 -3.03
CA SER A 33 27.37 -14.02 -2.31
C SER A 33 28.51 -13.78 -3.29
N ILE A 34 29.24 -12.69 -3.08
CA ILE A 34 30.39 -12.30 -3.91
C ILE A 34 31.61 -12.24 -3.02
N PRO A 35 32.67 -13.02 -3.30
CA PRO A 35 33.91 -12.98 -2.55
C PRO A 35 34.56 -11.59 -2.55
N ASN A 36 35.19 -11.27 -1.45
CA ASN A 36 35.75 -9.93 -1.23
C ASN A 36 37.00 -10.04 -0.30
N ASN A 37 37.80 -8.97 -0.24
CA ASN A 37 39.00 -8.92 0.59
C ASN A 37 40.00 -10.08 0.29
N ASN A 38 40.36 -10.26 -0.99
CA ASN A 38 41.23 -11.34 -1.48
C ASN A 38 40.73 -12.73 -1.06
N ASP A 39 39.44 -12.97 -1.24
CA ASP A 39 38.73 -14.23 -0.91
C ASP A 39 38.76 -14.60 0.59
N ASN A 40 39.20 -13.68 1.46
CA ASN A 40 39.09 -13.88 2.90
C ASN A 40 37.63 -13.86 3.41
N GLN A 41 36.74 -13.23 2.63
CA GLN A 41 35.29 -13.23 2.82
C GLN A 41 34.64 -13.85 1.58
N ASP A 42 34.59 -15.17 1.52
CA ASP A 42 34.06 -15.95 0.40
C ASP A 42 32.53 -16.10 0.43
N ILE A 43 31.93 -16.05 1.63
CA ILE A 43 30.48 -16.11 1.81
C ILE A 43 30.02 -14.82 2.53
N VAL A 44 29.24 -14.01 1.83
CA VAL A 44 28.73 -12.73 2.34
C VAL A 44 27.20 -12.71 2.29
N SER A 45 26.58 -12.40 3.41
CA SER A 45 25.10 -12.44 3.55
C SER A 45 24.37 -11.32 2.82
N MET A 46 25.06 -10.26 2.40
CA MET A 46 24.44 -9.05 1.79
C MET A 46 23.29 -8.45 2.61
N GLY A 47 23.38 -8.51 3.94
CA GLY A 47 22.31 -8.12 4.87
C GLY A 47 21.86 -6.66 4.70
N THR A 48 22.79 -5.73 4.46
CA THR A 48 22.46 -4.31 4.22
C THR A 48 21.62 -4.14 2.95
N ASN A 49 22.01 -4.83 1.87
CA ASN A 49 21.25 -4.80 0.62
C ASN A 49 19.85 -5.38 0.82
N SER A 50 19.73 -6.49 1.55
CA SER A 50 18.45 -7.10 1.91
C SER A 50 17.57 -6.13 2.71
N ALA A 51 18.13 -5.43 3.69
CA ALA A 51 17.41 -4.45 4.50
C ALA A 51 16.88 -3.26 3.67
N LEU A 52 17.67 -2.77 2.72
CA LEU A 52 17.26 -1.68 1.82
C LEU A 52 16.10 -2.10 0.91
N ILE A 53 16.17 -3.32 0.36
CA ILE A 53 15.08 -3.89 -0.45
C ILE A 53 13.82 -4.08 0.41
N ALA A 54 13.97 -4.63 1.61
CA ALA A 54 12.85 -4.81 2.53
C ALA A 54 12.18 -3.47 2.88
N LYS A 55 12.95 -2.40 3.07
CA LYS A 55 12.40 -1.06 3.28
C LYS A 55 11.51 -0.63 2.11
N THR A 56 11.97 -0.80 0.87
CA THR A 56 11.17 -0.47 -0.32
C THR A 56 9.88 -1.29 -0.38
N ILE A 57 9.94 -2.59 -0.08
CA ILE A 57 8.76 -3.46 -0.05
C ILE A 57 7.76 -3.00 1.03
N ILE A 58 8.24 -2.57 2.20
CA ILE A 58 7.37 -2.03 3.26
C ILE A 58 6.69 -0.75 2.79
N ASP A 59 7.42 0.18 2.18
CA ASP A 59 6.86 1.43 1.65
C ASP A 59 5.77 1.12 0.59
N ASN A 60 6.03 0.23 -0.33
CA ASN A 60 5.08 -0.24 -1.33
C ASN A 60 3.84 -0.92 -0.69
N SER A 61 4.05 -1.69 0.37
CA SER A 61 2.95 -2.35 1.10
C SER A 61 1.99 -1.34 1.74
N PHE A 62 2.50 -0.25 2.29
CA PHE A 62 1.65 0.84 2.81
C PHE A 62 0.82 1.49 1.71
N GLN A 63 1.36 1.65 0.50
CA GLN A 63 0.58 2.17 -0.63
C GLN A 63 -0.58 1.22 -1.01
N VAL A 64 -0.32 -0.07 -1.09
CA VAL A 64 -1.37 -1.08 -1.38
C VAL A 64 -2.44 -1.09 -0.29
N LEU A 65 -2.02 -1.07 0.98
CA LEU A 65 -2.93 -1.01 2.13
C LEU A 65 -3.78 0.27 2.11
N ALA A 66 -3.18 1.42 1.81
CA ALA A 66 -3.91 2.69 1.73
C ALA A 66 -5.03 2.62 0.68
N ILE A 67 -4.74 2.10 -0.51
CA ILE A 67 -5.75 1.91 -1.56
C ILE A 67 -6.85 0.94 -1.10
N GLN A 68 -6.48 -0.14 -0.41
CA GLN A 68 -7.44 -1.09 0.14
C GLN A 68 -8.36 -0.46 1.19
N PHE A 69 -7.81 0.32 2.13
CA PHE A 69 -8.62 1.02 3.15
C PHE A 69 -9.57 2.05 2.53
N MET A 70 -9.12 2.78 1.52
CA MET A 70 -9.98 3.70 0.76
C MET A 70 -11.11 2.94 0.05
N GLY A 71 -10.80 1.80 -0.57
CA GLY A 71 -11.79 0.93 -1.20
C GLY A 71 -12.82 0.41 -0.21
N LEU A 72 -12.39 -0.07 0.96
CA LEU A 72 -13.27 -0.53 2.04
C LEU A 72 -14.16 0.59 2.57
N ALA A 73 -13.60 1.78 2.80
CA ALA A 73 -14.38 2.93 3.25
C ALA A 73 -15.47 3.29 2.23
N GLN A 74 -15.16 3.29 0.94
CA GLN A 74 -16.13 3.56 -0.11
C GLN A 74 -17.21 2.46 -0.20
N ALA A 75 -16.83 1.18 -0.01
CA ALA A 75 -17.77 0.06 0.00
C ALA A 75 -18.74 0.12 1.19
N ILE A 76 -18.25 0.46 2.38
CA ILE A 76 -19.06 0.65 3.59
C ILE A 76 -20.12 1.74 3.36
N GLU A 77 -19.71 2.86 2.75
CA GLU A 77 -20.63 3.96 2.39
C GLU A 77 -21.69 3.53 1.40
N TYR A 78 -21.26 2.87 0.32
CA TYR A 78 -22.16 2.40 -0.73
C TYR A 78 -23.19 1.38 -0.22
N GLN A 79 -22.76 0.45 0.62
CA GLN A 79 -23.61 -0.59 1.20
C GLN A 79 -24.42 -0.10 2.41
N LYS A 80 -24.15 1.10 2.92
CA LYS A 80 -24.80 1.69 4.11
C LYS A 80 -24.74 0.75 5.32
N CYS A 81 -23.58 0.12 5.54
CA CYS A 81 -23.41 -0.90 6.58
C CYS A 81 -22.58 -0.42 7.79
N GLN A 82 -22.48 0.88 8.02
CA GLN A 82 -21.73 1.47 9.13
C GLN A 82 -22.17 0.93 10.50
N ASN A 83 -23.47 0.67 10.65
CA ASN A 83 -24.06 0.12 11.87
C ASN A 83 -23.71 -1.35 12.16
N LYS A 84 -23.10 -2.04 11.19
CA LYS A 84 -22.62 -3.42 11.33
C LYS A 84 -21.14 -3.51 11.69
N LEU A 85 -20.45 -2.38 11.75
CA LEU A 85 -19.02 -2.35 12.07
C LEU A 85 -18.81 -2.51 13.58
N SER A 86 -17.69 -3.15 13.95
CA SER A 86 -17.22 -3.12 15.34
C SER A 86 -16.87 -1.68 15.74
N PRO A 87 -16.88 -1.33 17.03
CA PRO A 87 -16.50 0.01 17.48
C PRO A 87 -15.12 0.45 16.98
N LYS A 88 -14.16 -0.47 16.93
CA LYS A 88 -12.80 -0.20 16.41
C LYS A 88 -12.81 0.09 14.90
N SER A 89 -13.51 -0.72 14.13
CA SER A 89 -13.62 -0.53 12.67
C SER A 89 -14.39 0.74 12.32
N LEU A 90 -15.42 1.07 13.09
CA LEU A 90 -16.19 2.30 12.91
C LEU A 90 -15.33 3.53 13.14
N LYS A 91 -14.49 3.51 14.20
CA LYS A 91 -13.55 4.60 14.48
C LYS A 91 -12.58 4.80 13.31
N ILE A 92 -11.93 3.74 12.83
CA ILE A 92 -11.00 3.81 11.67
C ILE A 92 -11.72 4.34 10.42
N TYR A 93 -12.93 3.85 10.16
CA TYR A 93 -13.73 4.32 9.05
C TYR A 93 -14.01 5.83 9.15
N GLN A 94 -14.39 6.33 10.33
CA GLN A 94 -14.65 7.76 10.55
C GLN A 94 -13.39 8.61 10.36
N GLU A 95 -12.26 8.19 10.91
CA GLU A 95 -10.97 8.88 10.76
C GLU A 95 -10.54 8.95 9.27
N ILE A 96 -10.68 7.86 8.51
CA ILE A 96 -10.39 7.88 7.07
C ILE A 96 -11.33 8.83 6.33
N ARG A 97 -12.59 8.91 6.71
CA ARG A 97 -13.57 9.81 6.09
C ARG A 97 -13.30 11.29 6.29
N GLU A 98 -12.51 11.67 7.27
CA GLU A 98 -12.10 13.08 7.47
C GLU A 98 -11.26 13.60 6.30
N PHE A 99 -10.37 12.78 5.72
CA PHE A 99 -9.51 13.17 4.61
C PHE A 99 -9.85 12.49 3.28
N PHE A 100 -10.67 11.46 3.31
CA PHE A 100 -11.19 10.77 2.13
C PHE A 100 -12.74 10.78 2.17
N PRO A 101 -13.39 11.90 1.81
CA PRO A 101 -14.86 11.96 1.76
C PRO A 101 -15.42 11.03 0.69
N ALA A 102 -16.65 10.58 0.88
CA ALA A 102 -17.36 9.79 -0.12
C ALA A 102 -17.49 10.58 -1.43
N PHE A 103 -17.24 9.92 -2.54
CA PHE A 103 -17.30 10.55 -3.85
C PHE A 103 -18.20 9.76 -4.81
N LYS A 104 -18.79 10.47 -5.76
CA LYS A 104 -19.63 9.92 -6.83
C LYS A 104 -19.03 10.20 -8.22
N GLU A 105 -18.26 11.25 -8.33
CA GLU A 105 -17.57 11.67 -9.55
C GLU A 105 -16.08 11.49 -9.38
N ASP A 106 -15.39 11.19 -10.46
CA ASP A 106 -13.95 10.95 -10.44
C ASP A 106 -13.19 12.22 -10.04
N THR A 107 -12.26 12.07 -9.13
CA THR A 107 -11.36 13.11 -8.67
C THR A 107 -9.95 12.54 -8.55
N PRO A 108 -8.90 13.36 -8.62
CA PRO A 108 -7.54 12.90 -8.33
C PRO A 108 -7.47 12.26 -6.94
N LEU A 109 -7.05 10.99 -6.88
CA LEU A 109 -7.01 10.22 -5.64
C LEU A 109 -5.63 10.18 -5.00
N TYR A 110 -4.55 10.51 -5.75
CA TYR A 110 -3.19 10.40 -5.24
C TYR A 110 -2.94 11.18 -3.92
N PRO A 111 -3.46 12.43 -3.71
CA PRO A 111 -3.23 13.12 -2.45
C PRO A 111 -3.94 12.44 -1.27
N LYS A 112 -5.04 11.73 -1.56
CA LYS A 112 -5.79 10.98 -0.56
C LYS A 112 -5.09 9.67 -0.20
N VAL A 113 -4.44 9.03 -1.19
CA VAL A 113 -3.58 7.85 -0.95
C VAL A 113 -2.41 8.23 -0.05
N GLU A 114 -1.71 9.33 -0.32
CA GLU A 114 -0.60 9.82 0.52
C GLU A 114 -1.04 10.10 1.96
N LYS A 115 -2.16 10.79 2.15
CA LYS A 115 -2.73 11.03 3.49
C LYS A 115 -3.08 9.72 4.21
N THR A 116 -3.61 8.74 3.47
CA THR A 116 -3.93 7.44 4.04
C THR A 116 -2.67 6.68 4.44
N ILE A 117 -1.58 6.78 3.66
CA ILE A 117 -0.28 6.20 4.01
C ILE A 117 0.24 6.82 5.31
N THR A 118 0.28 8.15 5.41
CA THR A 118 0.68 8.90 6.62
C THR A 118 -0.13 8.44 7.83
N TYR A 119 -1.45 8.40 7.71
CA TYR A 119 -2.34 7.90 8.77
C TYR A 119 -2.01 6.46 9.19
N LEU A 120 -1.79 5.54 8.24
CA LEU A 120 -1.49 4.15 8.54
C LEU A 120 -0.11 3.96 9.19
N ARG A 121 0.83 4.88 8.96
CA ARG A 121 2.15 4.89 9.59
C ARG A 121 2.13 5.48 11.00
N GLY A 122 1.06 6.17 11.38
CA GLY A 122 0.95 6.86 12.66
C GLY A 122 1.76 8.16 12.70
N GLU A 123 1.93 8.81 11.56
CA GLU A 123 2.68 10.06 11.39
C GLU A 123 1.76 11.30 11.40
#